data_d044a85e67496d36caa005432fc33e6a
#
_entry.id   d044a85e67496d36caa005432fc33e6a
#
_cell.length_a   1.000
_cell.length_b   1.000
_cell.length_c   1.000
_cell.angle_alpha   90.00
_cell.angle_beta   90.00
_cell.angle_gamma   90.00
#
_symmetry.space_group_name_H-M   'P 1'
#
loop_
_entity.id
_entity.type
_entity.pdbx_description
1 polymer ?
#
loop_
_entity_poly.entity_id
_entity_poly.type
_entity_poly.pdbx_seq_one_letter_code
_entity_poly.pdbx_strand_id
1 'polypeptide(L)'
;LEQRREMMRELGEAFGVVVAAAAAGDFTQRVAAQFADPELNALAGSVNTLLETVQAGLSETCDVLAELSAGHLSTRIEGMYQGAFAELKDGTNALANEFESTLARLAETVSAVRSATSEILDGVTDLAERTSEESNAVSMATNQLGAFAGTVKKTASEAAQATGMAQGAEERAQQGEKVVASALEAMQRIRQSSSK
;
A
#
# COMPACT_ATOMS: atom_id res chain seq x y z
N LEU A 1 -61.19 -48.08 31.45
CA LEU A 1 -59.98 -47.63 32.14
C LEU A 1 -58.70 -48.17 31.45
N GLU A 2 -58.68 -49.41 30.92
CA GLU A 2 -57.56 -49.99 30.25
C GLU A 2 -57.28 -49.34 28.90
N GLN A 3 -58.28 -49.10 28.05
CA GLN A 3 -58.11 -48.37 26.77
C GLN A 3 -57.49 -46.98 26.92
N ARG A 4 -57.87 -46.25 28.00
CA ARG A 4 -57.32 -44.94 28.27
C ARG A 4 -55.87 -45.03 28.75
N ARG A 5 -55.48 -46.04 29.49
CA ARG A 5 -54.09 -46.26 29.91
C ARG A 5 -53.20 -46.64 28.73
N GLU A 6 -53.70 -47.51 27.87
CA GLU A 6 -52.98 -47.91 26.67
C GLU A 6 -52.72 -46.73 25.72
N MET A 7 -53.76 -45.95 25.44
CA MET A 7 -53.65 -44.74 24.64
C MET A 7 -52.66 -43.69 25.22
N MET A 8 -52.68 -43.49 26.58
CA MET A 8 -51.71 -42.61 27.22
C MET A 8 -50.28 -43.12 27.20
N ARG A 9 -50.06 -44.44 27.19
CA ARG A 9 -48.79 -45.09 27.03
C ARG A 9 -48.26 -44.87 25.61
N GLU A 10 -49.07 -45.19 24.59
CA GLU A 10 -48.74 -44.97 23.18
C GLU A 10 -48.42 -43.52 22.89
N LEU A 11 -49.18 -42.57 23.42
CA LEU A 11 -48.93 -41.15 23.33
C LEU A 11 -47.58 -40.79 23.94
N GLY A 12 -47.32 -41.23 25.18
CA GLY A 12 -46.07 -40.94 25.89
C GLY A 12 -44.84 -41.49 25.15
N GLU A 13 -44.95 -42.71 24.58
CA GLU A 13 -43.87 -43.32 23.81
C GLU A 13 -43.62 -42.59 22.48
N ALA A 14 -44.69 -42.33 21.68
CA ALA A 14 -44.58 -41.68 20.38
C ALA A 14 -44.05 -40.23 20.47
N PHE A 15 -44.57 -39.42 21.39
CA PHE A 15 -44.09 -38.04 21.57
C PHE A 15 -42.78 -37.98 22.34
N GLY A 16 -42.52 -38.90 23.28
CA GLY A 16 -41.29 -38.93 24.07
C GLY A 16 -40.04 -39.06 23.21
N VAL A 17 -40.06 -39.94 22.21
CA VAL A 17 -38.95 -40.13 21.27
C VAL A 17 -38.68 -38.85 20.47
N VAL A 18 -39.73 -38.26 19.93
CA VAL A 18 -39.62 -37.05 19.09
C VAL A 18 -39.14 -35.84 19.92
N VAL A 19 -39.69 -35.67 21.13
CA VAL A 19 -39.26 -34.56 22.03
C VAL A 19 -37.82 -34.75 22.50
N ALA A 20 -37.40 -35.99 22.81
CA ALA A 20 -36.03 -36.30 23.19
C ALA A 20 -35.05 -36.03 22.02
N ALA A 21 -35.42 -36.38 20.82
CA ALA A 21 -34.63 -36.07 19.62
C ALA A 21 -34.52 -34.59 19.35
N ALA A 22 -35.64 -33.86 19.43
CA ALA A 22 -35.68 -32.41 19.28
C ALA A 22 -34.85 -31.67 20.35
N ALA A 23 -34.89 -32.14 21.60
CA ALA A 23 -34.07 -31.63 22.68
C ALA A 23 -32.55 -31.86 22.46
N ALA A 24 -32.20 -32.92 21.70
CA ALA A 24 -30.85 -33.20 21.29
C ALA A 24 -30.42 -32.45 19.97
N GLY A 25 -31.33 -31.62 19.39
CA GLY A 25 -31.09 -30.90 18.14
C GLY A 25 -31.47 -31.68 16.86
N ASP A 26 -32.02 -32.87 16.97
CA ASP A 26 -32.51 -33.63 15.84
C ASP A 26 -34.00 -33.33 15.61
N PHE A 27 -34.28 -32.47 14.64
CA PHE A 27 -35.63 -32.07 14.24
C PHE A 27 -36.16 -32.92 13.06
N THR A 28 -35.47 -33.99 12.67
CA THR A 28 -35.90 -34.87 11.57
C THR A 28 -36.96 -35.87 11.96
N GLN A 29 -37.09 -36.15 13.27
CA GLN A 29 -38.03 -37.09 13.79
C GLN A 29 -39.47 -36.58 13.67
N ARG A 30 -40.41 -37.48 13.48
CA ARG A 30 -41.84 -37.15 13.34
C ARG A 30 -42.66 -38.09 14.23
N VAL A 31 -43.79 -37.57 14.77
CA VAL A 31 -44.79 -38.39 15.43
C VAL A 31 -45.54 -39.18 14.34
N ALA A 32 -45.17 -40.45 14.19
CA ALA A 32 -45.74 -41.32 13.15
C ALA A 32 -46.93 -42.15 13.61
N ALA A 33 -47.30 -42.06 14.91
CA ALA A 33 -48.41 -42.82 15.45
C ALA A 33 -49.77 -42.31 14.92
N GLN A 34 -50.64 -43.25 14.61
CA GLN A 34 -52.06 -43.00 14.31
C GLN A 34 -52.91 -43.36 15.53
N PHE A 35 -53.41 -42.32 16.17
CA PHE A 35 -54.22 -42.48 17.34
C PHE A 35 -55.69 -42.71 16.94
N ALA A 36 -56.42 -43.48 17.77
CA ALA A 36 -57.87 -43.67 17.59
C ALA A 36 -58.68 -42.36 17.82
N ASP A 37 -58.07 -41.42 18.54
CA ASP A 37 -58.66 -40.11 18.83
C ASP A 37 -58.21 -39.06 17.77
N PRO A 38 -59.16 -38.45 17.04
CA PRO A 38 -58.84 -37.41 16.03
C PRO A 38 -58.13 -36.19 16.60
N GLU A 39 -58.34 -35.82 17.86
CA GLU A 39 -57.70 -34.66 18.49
C GLU A 39 -56.19 -34.91 18.71
N LEU A 40 -55.82 -36.19 19.05
CA LEU A 40 -54.43 -36.57 19.19
C LEU A 40 -53.72 -36.60 17.84
N ASN A 41 -54.40 -36.99 16.77
CA ASN A 41 -53.83 -36.91 15.42
C ASN A 41 -53.65 -35.47 14.98
N ALA A 42 -54.56 -34.55 15.31
CA ALA A 42 -54.40 -33.13 15.04
C ALA A 42 -53.22 -32.53 15.83
N LEU A 43 -53.01 -32.92 17.07
CA LEU A 43 -51.87 -32.52 17.90
C LEU A 43 -50.56 -33.06 17.30
N ALA A 44 -50.51 -34.34 16.90
CA ALA A 44 -49.33 -34.93 16.22
C ALA A 44 -48.99 -34.16 14.92
N GLY A 45 -50.01 -33.84 14.11
CA GLY A 45 -49.87 -32.99 12.92
C GLY A 45 -49.28 -31.61 13.24
N SER A 46 -49.79 -30.94 14.29
CA SER A 46 -49.28 -29.63 14.69
C SER A 46 -47.82 -29.68 15.15
N VAL A 47 -47.44 -30.73 15.93
CA VAL A 47 -46.04 -30.93 16.35
C VAL A 47 -45.14 -31.21 15.16
N ASN A 48 -45.58 -32.07 14.21
CA ASN A 48 -44.81 -32.34 13.00
C ASN A 48 -44.60 -31.10 12.12
N THR A 49 -45.61 -30.23 11.97
CA THR A 49 -45.51 -28.95 11.26
C THR A 49 -44.51 -28.01 11.94
N LEU A 50 -44.53 -27.94 13.29
CA LEU A 50 -43.57 -27.17 14.04
C LEU A 50 -42.15 -27.66 13.84
N LEU A 51 -41.90 -28.98 13.90
CA LEU A 51 -40.61 -29.58 13.69
C LEU A 51 -40.10 -29.33 12.25
N GLU A 52 -40.98 -29.44 11.26
CA GLU A 52 -40.67 -29.15 9.87
C GLU A 52 -40.23 -27.68 9.67
N THR A 53 -40.97 -26.76 10.26
CA THR A 53 -40.62 -25.33 10.19
C THR A 53 -39.26 -25.05 10.83
N VAL A 54 -38.98 -25.63 12.00
CA VAL A 54 -37.69 -25.48 12.69
C VAL A 54 -36.57 -26.10 11.88
N GLN A 55 -36.77 -27.33 11.39
CA GLN A 55 -35.78 -28.01 10.58
C GLN A 55 -35.45 -27.23 9.30
N ALA A 56 -36.46 -26.76 8.57
CA ALA A 56 -36.26 -26.00 7.33
C ALA A 56 -35.48 -24.70 7.59
N GLY A 57 -35.87 -23.92 8.62
CA GLY A 57 -35.19 -22.66 8.93
C GLY A 57 -33.74 -22.84 9.36
N LEU A 58 -33.45 -23.86 10.18
CA LEU A 58 -32.09 -24.17 10.59
C LEU A 58 -31.23 -24.69 9.44
N SER A 59 -31.78 -25.62 8.61
CA SER A 59 -31.07 -26.17 7.46
C SER A 59 -30.67 -25.05 6.47
N GLU A 60 -31.64 -24.23 6.05
CA GLU A 60 -31.37 -23.14 5.11
C GLU A 60 -30.34 -22.14 5.68
N THR A 61 -30.43 -21.82 7.00
CA THR A 61 -29.45 -20.95 7.64
C THR A 61 -28.06 -21.57 7.62
N CYS A 62 -27.93 -22.86 7.96
CA CYS A 62 -26.65 -23.58 7.93
C CYS A 62 -26.06 -23.64 6.52
N ASP A 63 -26.89 -23.90 5.50
CA ASP A 63 -26.48 -23.96 4.11
C ASP A 63 -25.95 -22.59 3.63
N VAL A 64 -26.67 -21.51 3.91
CA VAL A 64 -26.22 -20.14 3.59
C VAL A 64 -24.93 -19.79 4.31
N LEU A 65 -24.81 -20.10 5.61
CA LEU A 65 -23.57 -19.87 6.35
C LEU A 65 -22.39 -20.67 5.81
N ALA A 66 -22.61 -21.90 5.35
CA ALA A 66 -21.60 -22.71 4.70
C ALA A 66 -21.14 -22.07 3.38
N GLU A 67 -22.07 -21.63 2.54
CA GLU A 67 -21.77 -20.92 1.29
C GLU A 67 -21.00 -19.61 1.54
N LEU A 68 -21.43 -18.80 2.52
CA LEU A 68 -20.72 -17.59 2.93
C LEU A 68 -19.27 -17.89 3.39
N SER A 69 -19.09 -18.99 4.15
CA SER A 69 -17.77 -19.42 4.60
C SER A 69 -16.87 -19.90 3.46
N ALA A 70 -17.47 -20.40 2.38
CA ALA A 70 -16.76 -20.77 1.15
C ALA A 70 -16.44 -19.57 0.23
N GLY A 71 -16.91 -18.37 0.59
CA GLY A 71 -16.70 -17.14 -0.18
C GLY A 71 -17.82 -16.79 -1.17
N HIS A 72 -18.92 -17.57 -1.18
CA HIS A 72 -20.09 -17.29 -2.01
C HIS A 72 -21.01 -16.27 -1.34
N LEU A 73 -20.61 -14.99 -1.35
CA LEU A 73 -21.25 -13.94 -0.56
C LEU A 73 -22.60 -13.47 -1.09
N SER A 74 -22.99 -13.88 -2.30
CA SER A 74 -24.29 -13.54 -2.91
C SER A 74 -25.44 -14.42 -2.44
N THR A 75 -25.15 -15.52 -1.71
CA THR A 75 -26.17 -16.43 -1.20
C THR A 75 -26.96 -15.79 -0.06
N ARG A 76 -28.27 -15.96 -0.08
CA ARG A 76 -29.20 -15.39 0.92
C ARG A 76 -30.21 -16.45 1.36
N ILE A 77 -30.75 -16.30 2.58
CA ILE A 77 -31.91 -17.03 3.05
C ILE A 77 -33.13 -16.41 2.35
N GLU A 78 -33.83 -17.21 1.56
CA GLU A 78 -35.00 -16.77 0.79
C GLU A 78 -36.32 -17.20 1.43
N GLY A 79 -36.33 -18.26 2.24
CA GLY A 79 -37.51 -18.80 2.89
C GLY A 79 -38.40 -17.76 3.56
N MET A 80 -39.70 -17.99 3.56
CA MET A 80 -40.65 -17.11 4.25
C MET A 80 -40.83 -17.55 5.69
N TYR A 81 -40.21 -16.82 6.62
CA TYR A 81 -40.22 -17.11 8.05
C TYR A 81 -40.94 -16.00 8.83
N GLN A 82 -41.37 -16.36 10.07
CA GLN A 82 -41.98 -15.42 11.00
C GLN A 82 -41.28 -15.49 12.38
N GLY A 83 -41.46 -14.46 13.21
CA GLY A 83 -40.89 -14.41 14.56
C GLY A 83 -39.36 -14.56 14.54
N ALA A 84 -38.81 -15.37 15.42
CA ALA A 84 -37.37 -15.55 15.61
C ALA A 84 -36.64 -16.05 14.35
N PHE A 85 -37.27 -16.84 13.48
CA PHE A 85 -36.69 -17.27 12.24
C PHE A 85 -36.60 -16.14 11.19
N ALA A 86 -37.55 -15.19 11.21
CA ALA A 86 -37.46 -13.99 10.38
C ALA A 86 -36.28 -13.11 10.83
N GLU A 87 -36.14 -12.91 12.15
CA GLU A 87 -35.01 -12.18 12.71
C GLU A 87 -33.65 -12.85 12.36
N LEU A 88 -33.58 -14.18 12.44
CA LEU A 88 -32.39 -14.96 12.06
C LEU A 88 -32.05 -14.80 10.57
N LYS A 89 -33.06 -14.88 9.69
CA LYS A 89 -32.93 -14.61 8.26
C LYS A 89 -32.38 -13.20 8.00
N ASP A 90 -33.02 -12.20 8.61
CA ASP A 90 -32.66 -10.79 8.41
C ASP A 90 -31.22 -10.52 8.90
N GLY A 91 -30.86 -11.06 10.06
CA GLY A 91 -29.52 -10.96 10.61
C GLY A 91 -28.47 -11.64 9.75
N THR A 92 -28.75 -12.84 9.26
CA THR A 92 -27.82 -13.58 8.37
C THR A 92 -27.64 -12.87 7.03
N ASN A 93 -28.76 -12.40 6.44
CA ASN A 93 -28.70 -11.66 5.18
C ASN A 93 -28.01 -10.29 5.32
N ALA A 94 -28.21 -9.59 6.45
CA ALA A 94 -27.50 -8.36 6.76
C ALA A 94 -25.99 -8.60 6.89
N LEU A 95 -25.58 -9.67 7.57
CA LEU A 95 -24.16 -10.06 7.67
C LEU A 95 -23.54 -10.34 6.29
N ALA A 96 -24.27 -11.07 5.42
CA ALA A 96 -23.83 -11.34 4.05
C ALA A 96 -23.63 -10.05 3.24
N ASN A 97 -24.57 -9.09 3.34
CA ASN A 97 -24.47 -7.77 2.69
C ASN A 97 -23.24 -6.98 3.16
N GLU A 98 -22.98 -6.99 4.47
CA GLU A 98 -21.83 -6.28 5.06
C GLU A 98 -20.49 -6.90 4.61
N PHE A 99 -20.39 -8.24 4.53
CA PHE A 99 -19.22 -8.90 4.00
C PHE A 99 -18.98 -8.56 2.52
N GLU A 100 -20.04 -8.63 1.70
CA GLU A 100 -19.97 -8.28 0.27
C GLU A 100 -19.49 -6.83 0.08
N SER A 101 -20.06 -5.88 0.83
CA SER A 101 -19.68 -4.47 0.81
C SER A 101 -18.23 -4.27 1.26
N THR A 102 -17.81 -4.93 2.34
CA THR A 102 -16.45 -4.80 2.88
C THR A 102 -15.42 -5.35 1.89
N LEU A 103 -15.69 -6.50 1.25
CA LEU A 103 -14.79 -7.07 0.24
C LEU A 103 -14.73 -6.22 -1.04
N ALA A 104 -15.84 -5.62 -1.46
CA ALA A 104 -15.85 -4.69 -2.58
C ALA A 104 -14.95 -3.46 -2.30
N ARG A 105 -15.08 -2.85 -1.12
CA ARG A 105 -14.20 -1.74 -0.69
C ARG A 105 -12.73 -2.15 -0.55
N LEU A 106 -12.47 -3.36 -0.07
CA LEU A 106 -11.11 -3.90 0.01
C LEU A 106 -10.50 -4.06 -1.39
N ALA A 107 -11.26 -4.62 -2.34
CA ALA A 107 -10.81 -4.77 -3.72
C ALA A 107 -10.49 -3.41 -4.38
N GLU A 108 -11.33 -2.40 -4.15
CA GLU A 108 -11.08 -1.02 -4.62
C GLU A 108 -9.79 -0.45 -4.00
N THR A 109 -9.62 -0.60 -2.68
CA THR A 109 -8.41 -0.14 -1.97
C THR A 109 -7.15 -0.83 -2.49
N VAL A 110 -7.19 -2.15 -2.70
CA VAL A 110 -6.06 -2.91 -3.28
C VAL A 110 -5.74 -2.42 -4.68
N SER A 111 -6.75 -2.12 -5.50
CA SER A 111 -6.56 -1.55 -6.85
C SER A 111 -5.90 -0.17 -6.79
N ALA A 112 -6.34 0.71 -5.89
CA ALA A 112 -5.74 2.03 -5.70
C ALA A 112 -4.29 1.94 -5.22
N VAL A 113 -3.98 1.06 -4.25
CA VAL A 113 -2.60 0.81 -3.79
C VAL A 113 -1.73 0.31 -4.93
N ARG A 114 -2.24 -0.57 -5.77
CA ARG A 114 -1.52 -1.11 -6.92
C ARG A 114 -1.19 -0.02 -7.94
N SER A 115 -2.14 0.88 -8.23
CA SER A 115 -1.92 2.04 -9.11
C SER A 115 -0.86 2.98 -8.53
N ALA A 116 -0.99 3.37 -7.27
CA ALA A 116 -0.01 4.23 -6.61
C ALA A 116 1.41 3.61 -6.56
N THR A 117 1.49 2.28 -6.36
CA THR A 117 2.78 1.57 -6.40
C THR A 117 3.41 1.61 -7.79
N SER A 118 2.60 1.49 -8.86
CA SER A 118 3.09 1.62 -10.24
C SER A 118 3.63 3.03 -10.51
N GLU A 119 2.91 4.07 -10.09
CA GLU A 119 3.35 5.46 -10.23
C GLU A 119 4.66 5.74 -9.47
N ILE A 120 4.82 5.16 -8.27
CA ILE A 120 6.07 5.25 -7.50
C ILE A 120 7.22 4.60 -8.26
N LEU A 121 7.01 3.41 -8.85
CA LEU A 121 8.04 2.72 -9.62
C LEU A 121 8.48 3.53 -10.85
N ASP A 122 7.53 4.12 -11.56
CA ASP A 122 7.80 5.00 -12.69
C ASP A 122 8.60 6.24 -12.24
N GLY A 123 8.20 6.87 -11.13
CA GLY A 123 8.91 8.00 -10.54
C GLY A 123 10.32 7.66 -10.05
N VAL A 124 10.54 6.47 -9.49
CA VAL A 124 11.88 5.98 -9.10
C VAL A 124 12.76 5.77 -10.32
N THR A 125 12.20 5.29 -11.44
CA THR A 125 12.94 5.11 -12.68
C THR A 125 13.38 6.45 -13.27
N ASP A 126 12.47 7.44 -13.35
CA ASP A 126 12.79 8.83 -13.77
C ASP A 126 13.88 9.46 -12.88
N LEU A 127 13.74 9.30 -11.55
CA LEU A 127 14.73 9.81 -10.60
C LEU A 127 16.11 9.18 -10.79
N ALA A 128 16.18 7.88 -11.08
CA ALA A 128 17.45 7.18 -11.37
C ALA A 128 18.11 7.72 -12.66
N GLU A 129 17.33 7.96 -13.71
CA GLU A 129 17.82 8.55 -14.96
C GLU A 129 18.36 9.97 -14.74
N ARG A 130 17.60 10.84 -14.07
CA ARG A 130 18.02 12.20 -13.72
C ARG A 130 19.25 12.22 -12.83
N THR A 131 19.34 11.32 -11.85
CA THR A 131 20.53 11.21 -10.98
C THR A 131 21.77 10.83 -11.79
N SER A 132 21.62 9.97 -12.81
CA SER A 132 22.71 9.63 -13.72
C SER A 132 23.15 10.82 -14.58
N GLU A 133 22.20 11.61 -15.10
CA GLU A 133 22.48 12.83 -15.88
C GLU A 133 23.18 13.88 -15.01
N GLU A 134 22.70 14.12 -13.78
CA GLU A 134 23.33 15.04 -12.83
C GLU A 134 24.76 14.59 -12.48
N SER A 135 24.99 13.30 -12.28
CA SER A 135 26.34 12.76 -12.02
C SER A 135 27.30 13.05 -13.18
N ASN A 136 26.82 12.88 -14.42
CA ASN A 136 27.60 13.22 -15.61
C ASN A 136 27.89 14.72 -15.69
N ALA A 137 26.90 15.58 -15.42
CA ALA A 137 27.08 17.02 -15.40
C ALA A 137 28.10 17.48 -14.34
N VAL A 138 28.04 16.91 -13.12
CA VAL A 138 29.03 17.17 -12.05
C VAL A 138 30.43 16.72 -12.48
N SER A 139 30.57 15.57 -13.14
CA SER A 139 31.84 15.08 -13.65
C SER A 139 32.42 16.06 -14.70
N MET A 140 31.59 16.51 -15.64
CA MET A 140 32.03 17.52 -16.65
C MET A 140 32.44 18.85 -15.99
N ALA A 141 31.65 19.34 -15.01
CA ALA A 141 31.99 20.58 -14.28
C ALA A 141 33.30 20.43 -13.50
N THR A 142 33.56 19.28 -12.90
CA THR A 142 34.83 18.99 -12.21
C THR A 142 36.04 19.01 -13.16
N ASN A 143 35.89 18.43 -14.37
CA ASN A 143 36.91 18.47 -15.37
C ASN A 143 37.20 19.89 -15.88
N GLN A 144 36.17 20.70 -16.11
CA GLN A 144 36.28 22.10 -16.47
C GLN A 144 36.98 22.95 -15.39
N LEU A 145 36.66 22.71 -14.11
CA LEU A 145 37.33 23.37 -12.98
C LEU A 145 38.82 22.99 -12.93
N GLY A 146 39.16 21.76 -13.21
CA GLY A 146 40.56 21.32 -13.35
C GLY A 146 41.31 22.05 -14.46
N ALA A 147 40.72 22.20 -15.64
CA ALA A 147 41.29 22.95 -16.76
C ALA A 147 41.40 24.44 -16.43
N PHE A 148 40.40 25.03 -15.77
CA PHE A 148 40.43 26.42 -15.31
C PHE A 148 41.56 26.68 -14.29
N ALA A 149 41.73 25.79 -13.30
CA ALA A 149 42.84 25.87 -12.34
C ALA A 149 44.22 25.82 -13.03
N GLY A 150 44.37 24.97 -14.07
CA GLY A 150 45.55 24.93 -14.91
C GLY A 150 45.83 26.27 -15.62
N THR A 151 44.77 26.87 -16.19
CA THR A 151 44.84 28.19 -16.84
C THR A 151 45.26 29.30 -15.87
N VAL A 152 44.63 29.32 -14.66
CA VAL A 152 44.99 30.29 -13.61
C VAL A 152 46.47 30.16 -13.21
N LYS A 153 46.97 28.94 -13.02
CA LYS A 153 48.37 28.67 -12.70
C LYS A 153 49.31 29.15 -13.81
N LYS A 154 48.96 28.95 -15.07
CA LYS A 154 49.72 29.44 -16.23
C LYS A 154 49.76 30.96 -16.27
N THR A 155 48.61 31.64 -16.11
CA THR A 155 48.51 33.10 -16.08
C THR A 155 49.32 33.71 -14.93
N ALA A 156 49.29 33.07 -13.74
CA ALA A 156 50.13 33.52 -12.62
C ALA A 156 51.63 33.39 -12.91
N SER A 157 52.07 32.32 -13.62
CA SER A 157 53.43 32.15 -14.05
C SER A 157 53.85 33.20 -15.09
N GLU A 158 53.00 33.47 -16.07
CA GLU A 158 53.22 34.52 -17.09
C GLU A 158 53.31 35.92 -16.49
N ALA A 159 52.43 36.24 -15.47
CA ALA A 159 52.52 37.47 -14.74
C ALA A 159 53.84 37.63 -13.96
N ALA A 160 54.28 36.56 -13.30
CA ALA A 160 55.60 36.54 -12.63
C ALA A 160 56.78 36.78 -13.60
N GLN A 161 56.73 36.15 -14.79
CA GLN A 161 57.74 36.41 -15.84
C GLN A 161 57.70 37.85 -16.33
N ALA A 162 56.50 38.42 -16.57
CA ALA A 162 56.35 39.80 -16.98
C ALA A 162 56.90 40.77 -15.92
N THR A 163 56.66 40.48 -14.65
CA THR A 163 57.24 41.29 -13.51
C THR A 163 58.78 41.22 -13.53
N GLY A 164 59.37 40.05 -13.71
CA GLY A 164 60.80 39.86 -13.85
C GLY A 164 61.42 40.62 -15.05
N MET A 165 60.73 40.58 -16.20
CA MET A 165 61.16 41.34 -17.39
C MET A 165 61.06 42.84 -17.15
N ALA A 166 60.04 43.36 -16.46
CA ALA A 166 59.90 44.77 -16.10
C ALA A 166 61.05 45.24 -15.17
N GLN A 167 61.37 44.43 -14.15
CA GLN A 167 62.52 44.72 -13.28
C GLN A 167 63.85 44.71 -14.05
N GLY A 168 64.08 43.78 -14.92
CA GLY A 168 65.27 43.76 -15.76
C GLY A 168 65.37 44.93 -16.76
N ALA A 169 64.24 45.44 -17.24
CA ALA A 169 64.18 46.68 -18.05
C ALA A 169 64.49 47.91 -17.21
N GLU A 170 64.00 48.01 -16.00
CA GLU A 170 64.29 49.09 -15.05
C GLU A 170 65.79 49.13 -14.70
N GLU A 171 66.41 47.98 -14.39
CA GLU A 171 67.84 47.88 -14.11
C GLU A 171 68.69 48.34 -15.32
N ARG A 172 68.32 47.98 -16.56
CA ARG A 172 68.96 48.41 -17.77
C ARG A 172 68.82 49.91 -18.00
N ALA A 173 67.65 50.47 -17.75
CA ALA A 173 67.43 51.88 -17.87
C ALA A 173 68.31 52.68 -16.88
N GLN A 174 68.38 52.24 -15.59
CA GLN A 174 69.28 52.83 -14.59
C GLN A 174 70.77 52.71 -14.99
N GLN A 175 71.16 51.60 -15.56
CA GLN A 175 72.51 51.43 -16.05
C GLN A 175 72.79 52.37 -17.26
N GLY A 176 71.83 52.53 -18.17
CA GLY A 176 71.91 53.49 -19.29
C GLY A 176 72.03 54.91 -18.79
N GLU A 177 71.26 55.33 -17.75
CA GLU A 177 71.39 56.63 -17.15
C GLU A 177 72.77 56.92 -16.57
N LYS A 178 73.39 55.92 -15.90
CA LYS A 178 74.78 56.04 -15.42
C LYS A 178 75.78 56.22 -16.54
N VAL A 179 75.64 55.45 -17.66
CA VAL A 179 76.51 55.57 -18.82
C VAL A 179 76.36 56.96 -19.43
N VAL A 180 75.13 57.49 -19.61
CA VAL A 180 74.89 58.85 -20.13
C VAL A 180 75.48 59.89 -19.24
N ALA A 181 75.34 59.77 -17.94
CA ALA A 181 75.89 60.72 -16.92
C ALA A 181 77.46 60.74 -17.07
N SER A 182 78.10 59.59 -17.11
CA SER A 182 79.56 59.45 -17.32
C SER A 182 80.06 60.03 -18.66
N ALA A 183 79.25 59.86 -19.71
CA ALA A 183 79.58 60.42 -21.06
C ALA A 183 79.46 61.99 -20.98
N LEU A 184 78.44 62.52 -20.29
CA LEU A 184 78.34 64.00 -20.12
C LEU A 184 79.48 64.57 -19.31
N GLU A 185 79.93 63.88 -18.24
CA GLU A 185 81.13 64.33 -17.49
C GLU A 185 82.38 64.26 -18.35
N ALA A 186 82.53 63.20 -19.18
CA ALA A 186 83.65 63.11 -20.10
C ALA A 186 83.64 64.30 -21.12
N MET A 187 82.46 64.59 -21.71
CA MET A 187 82.29 65.71 -22.63
C MET A 187 82.58 67.06 -21.97
N GLN A 188 82.15 67.26 -20.67
CA GLN A 188 82.51 68.45 -19.93
C GLN A 188 84.01 68.64 -19.69
N ARG A 189 84.70 67.53 -19.40
CA ARG A 189 86.18 67.50 -19.29
C ARG A 189 86.83 67.85 -20.57
N ILE A 190 86.33 67.25 -21.71
CA ILE A 190 86.90 67.63 -23.09
C ILE A 190 86.70 69.13 -23.38
N ARG A 191 85.47 69.66 -23.09
CA ARG A 191 85.18 71.07 -23.30
C ARG A 191 86.08 72.01 -22.45
N GLN A 192 86.35 71.57 -21.21
CA GLN A 192 87.30 72.35 -20.31
C GLN A 192 88.75 72.28 -20.79
N SER A 193 89.17 71.16 -21.33
CA SER A 193 90.51 70.96 -21.94
C SER A 193 90.72 71.66 -23.30
N SER A 194 89.64 71.87 -24.08
CA SER A 194 89.66 72.59 -25.37
C SER A 194 89.54 74.10 -25.28
N SER A 195 89.29 74.67 -24.05
CA SER A 195 89.16 76.12 -23.74
C SER A 195 90.38 76.71 -23.03
N LYS A 196 91.44 75.91 -22.97
CA LYS A 196 92.80 76.35 -22.59
C LYS A 196 93.67 76.46 -23.84
#